data_ed8f9ed579f9c07c73342d984622cf67
#
_entry.id   ed8f9ed579f9c07c73342d984622cf67
#
_cell.length_a   1.000
_cell.length_b   1.000
_cell.length_c   1.000
_cell.angle_alpha   90.00
_cell.angle_beta   90.00
_cell.angle_gamma   90.00
#
_symmetry.space_group_name_H-M   'P 1'
#
loop_
_entity.id
_entity.type
_entity.pdbx_description
1 polymer ?
#
loop_
_entity_poly.entity_id
_entity_poly.type
_entity_poly.pdbx_seq_one_letter_code
_entity_poly.pdbx_strand_id
1 'polypeptide(L)'
;MRRLMGAAFAWLALLGAPLAAQDKPPLKVEVLRNSAGSLFSNTALIEGERDAVLVDPPFTKADAHRVVAMVLDSGRHLTTVFVTHDHPDHYFSMDVIAEAFPDAQIVAHPIVVADIWRSLPLKVKRWSPMLGPNGPAHPSAPAALTGDTIMLEGHALKVLGPMQGDHVHATALWVPDIKALIAGDLVYNQMYLWFGEHGPQDIAAWDKSLAQFEALKPELVVAGHAKPGLPNDASGIAFSRRYIAAWPGLVAASSDSKDLEARVRKAFPAAIDVLDGFLLVNSSEVAKGEQPRWTE
;
A
#
# COMPACT_ATOMS: atom_id res chain seq x y z
N MET A 1 -70.45 53.04 7.66
CA MET A 1 -69.48 52.61 8.67
C MET A 1 -69.04 51.19 8.35
N ARG A 2 -67.88 50.98 7.66
CA ARG A 2 -67.30 49.64 7.37
C ARG A 2 -66.02 49.53 8.19
N ARG A 3 -65.99 48.58 9.09
CA ARG A 3 -64.81 48.22 9.87
C ARG A 3 -63.94 47.24 9.05
N LEU A 4 -62.74 47.65 8.77
CA LEU A 4 -61.66 46.79 8.22
C LEU A 4 -61.02 45.99 9.36
N MET A 5 -61.14 44.64 9.26
CA MET A 5 -60.36 43.72 10.13
C MET A 5 -59.00 43.45 9.42
N GLY A 6 -57.93 43.91 10.05
CA GLY A 6 -56.57 43.55 9.62
C GLY A 6 -56.19 42.18 10.16
N ALA A 7 -55.84 41.27 9.26
CA ALA A 7 -55.27 39.99 9.60
C ALA A 7 -53.73 40.14 9.74
N ALA A 8 -53.21 39.90 10.95
CA ALA A 8 -51.77 39.84 11.17
C ALA A 8 -51.26 38.44 10.81
N PHE A 9 -50.40 38.33 9.80
CA PHE A 9 -49.66 37.13 9.46
C PHE A 9 -48.44 37.04 10.37
N ALA A 10 -48.43 36.08 11.29
CA ALA A 10 -47.26 35.73 12.08
C ALA A 10 -46.35 34.82 11.26
N TRP A 11 -45.16 35.30 10.93
CA TRP A 11 -44.09 34.49 10.31
C TRP A 11 -43.43 33.67 11.41
N LEU A 12 -43.65 32.32 11.40
CA LEU A 12 -42.87 31.37 12.22
C LEU A 12 -41.52 31.16 11.53
N ALA A 13 -40.47 31.78 12.08
CA ALA A 13 -39.09 31.46 11.71
C ALA A 13 -38.73 30.07 12.30
N LEU A 14 -38.71 29.06 11.46
CA LEU A 14 -38.08 27.76 11.81
C LEU A 14 -36.58 27.99 11.90
N LEU A 15 -36.10 28.21 13.11
CA LEU A 15 -34.67 28.06 13.44
C LEU A 15 -34.29 26.61 13.28
N GLY A 16 -33.69 26.26 12.13
CA GLY A 16 -33.05 24.97 11.93
C GLY A 16 -31.95 24.79 12.99
N ALA A 17 -32.14 23.86 13.92
CA ALA A 17 -31.09 23.45 14.83
C ALA A 17 -29.90 22.96 13.96
N PRO A 18 -28.66 23.32 14.30
CA PRO A 18 -27.52 22.72 13.61
C PRO A 18 -27.59 21.20 13.77
N LEU A 19 -27.52 20.46 12.65
CA LEU A 19 -27.32 19.02 12.72
C LEU A 19 -26.04 18.81 13.54
N ALA A 20 -26.18 18.21 14.71
CA ALA A 20 -25.03 17.75 15.48
C ALA A 20 -24.22 16.84 14.53
N ALA A 21 -22.94 17.12 14.36
CA ALA A 21 -22.04 16.22 13.66
C ALA A 21 -22.15 14.88 14.38
N GLN A 22 -22.70 13.86 13.71
CA GLN A 22 -22.70 12.52 14.25
C GLN A 22 -21.24 12.12 14.45
N ASP A 23 -20.90 11.72 15.68
CA ASP A 23 -19.59 11.17 15.96
C ASP A 23 -19.39 9.96 15.03
N LYS A 24 -18.32 10.00 14.24
CA LYS A 24 -17.98 8.90 13.34
C LYS A 24 -17.60 7.69 14.20
N PRO A 25 -18.01 6.47 13.83
CA PRO A 25 -17.58 5.26 14.54
C PRO A 25 -16.05 5.14 14.49
N PRO A 26 -15.38 4.63 15.54
CA PRO A 26 -13.93 4.50 15.53
C PRO A 26 -13.48 3.51 14.46
N LEU A 27 -12.40 3.84 13.74
CA LEU A 27 -11.75 2.92 12.81
C LEU A 27 -10.71 2.06 13.53
N LYS A 28 -10.57 0.81 13.10
CA LYS A 28 -9.49 -0.11 13.48
C LYS A 28 -8.70 -0.50 12.24
N VAL A 29 -7.39 -0.72 12.38
CA VAL A 29 -6.54 -1.30 11.34
C VAL A 29 -6.01 -2.63 11.84
N GLU A 30 -6.34 -3.69 11.11
CA GLU A 30 -5.74 -5.01 11.29
C GLU A 30 -4.75 -5.27 10.16
N VAL A 31 -3.61 -5.88 10.48
CA VAL A 31 -2.55 -6.13 9.49
C VAL A 31 -2.21 -7.60 9.49
N LEU A 32 -2.43 -8.25 8.35
CA LEU A 32 -1.90 -9.56 8.08
C LEU A 32 -0.52 -9.42 7.44
N ARG A 33 0.50 -9.90 8.14
CA ARG A 33 1.82 -10.06 7.57
C ARG A 33 1.87 -11.37 6.80
N ASN A 34 1.91 -11.27 5.49
CA ASN A 34 1.91 -12.41 4.60
C ASN A 34 3.17 -13.26 4.79
N SER A 35 3.11 -14.51 4.35
CA SER A 35 4.21 -15.46 4.50
C SER A 35 5.42 -15.10 3.60
N ALA A 36 6.52 -15.81 3.78
CA ALA A 36 7.67 -15.73 2.88
C ALA A 36 7.30 -16.06 1.41
N GLY A 37 6.25 -16.86 1.19
CA GLY A 37 5.72 -17.15 -0.14
C GLY A 37 5.11 -15.92 -0.84
N SER A 38 4.63 -14.94 -0.06
CA SER A 38 4.21 -13.61 -0.54
C SER A 38 5.22 -12.53 -0.14
N LEU A 39 6.51 -12.86 -0.11
CA LEU A 39 7.64 -11.95 0.08
C LEU A 39 7.56 -11.12 1.38
N PHE A 40 6.84 -11.58 2.39
CA PHE A 40 6.53 -10.83 3.63
C PHE A 40 5.85 -9.48 3.37
N SER A 41 5.09 -9.35 2.26
CA SER A 41 4.24 -8.18 2.05
C SER A 41 3.16 -8.06 3.13
N ASN A 42 2.62 -6.88 3.34
CA ASN A 42 1.56 -6.65 4.31
C ASN A 42 0.24 -6.37 3.60
N THR A 43 -0.81 -7.04 4.04
CA THR A 43 -2.19 -6.72 3.70
C THR A 43 -2.84 -6.03 4.90
N ALA A 44 -3.49 -4.89 4.70
CA ALA A 44 -4.18 -4.17 5.77
C ALA A 44 -5.69 -4.19 5.58
N LEU A 45 -6.44 -4.44 6.67
CA LEU A 45 -7.89 -4.29 6.73
C LEU A 45 -8.22 -3.08 7.61
N ILE A 46 -8.89 -2.09 7.02
CA ILE A 46 -9.38 -0.92 7.73
C ILE A 46 -10.87 -1.15 8.01
N GLU A 47 -11.20 -1.30 9.28
CA GLU A 47 -12.51 -1.69 9.76
C GLU A 47 -13.26 -0.47 10.31
N GLY A 48 -14.49 -0.25 9.84
CA GLY A 48 -15.49 0.59 10.45
C GLY A 48 -16.38 -0.21 11.40
N GLU A 49 -17.58 0.27 11.66
CA GLU A 49 -18.56 -0.43 12.49
C GLU A 49 -19.21 -1.62 11.75
N ARG A 50 -19.48 -1.47 10.45
CA ARG A 50 -20.17 -2.44 9.57
C ARG A 50 -19.37 -2.81 8.36
N ASP A 51 -18.66 -1.84 7.79
CA ASP A 51 -17.95 -1.96 6.51
C ASP A 51 -16.44 -1.99 6.71
N ALA A 52 -15.71 -2.49 5.72
CA ALA A 52 -14.25 -2.51 5.72
C ALA A 52 -13.67 -2.21 4.34
N VAL A 53 -12.43 -1.73 4.35
CA VAL A 53 -11.58 -1.53 3.16
C VAL A 53 -10.32 -2.38 3.33
N LEU A 54 -10.01 -3.21 2.35
CA LEU A 54 -8.79 -4.01 2.28
C LEU A 54 -7.76 -3.28 1.41
N VAL A 55 -6.49 -3.35 1.79
CA VAL A 55 -5.37 -2.79 1.02
C VAL A 55 -4.37 -3.89 0.72
N ASP A 56 -3.98 -4.00 -0.54
CA ASP A 56 -2.98 -4.89 -1.10
C ASP A 56 -3.25 -6.40 -0.87
N PRO A 57 -4.05 -7.04 -1.76
CA PRO A 57 -4.14 -8.48 -1.83
C PRO A 57 -2.77 -9.14 -2.06
N PRO A 58 -2.45 -10.26 -1.39
CA PRO A 58 -1.11 -10.84 -1.42
C PRO A 58 -0.74 -11.52 -2.74
N PHE A 59 0.51 -12.00 -2.81
CA PHE A 59 1.06 -12.69 -3.98
C PHE A 59 0.47 -14.07 -4.20
N THR A 60 0.30 -14.84 -3.11
CA THR A 60 -0.09 -16.25 -3.16
C THR A 60 -1.54 -16.47 -2.77
N LYS A 61 -2.19 -17.44 -3.42
CA LYS A 61 -3.55 -17.87 -3.02
C LYS A 61 -3.62 -18.33 -1.57
N ALA A 62 -2.58 -18.99 -1.08
CA ALA A 62 -2.55 -19.45 0.31
C ALA A 62 -2.64 -18.29 1.30
N ASP A 63 -1.95 -17.18 1.04
CA ASP A 63 -2.07 -15.98 1.87
C ASP A 63 -3.39 -15.26 1.61
N ALA A 64 -3.89 -15.23 0.36
CA ALA A 64 -5.20 -14.66 0.06
C ALA A 64 -6.35 -15.35 0.81
N HIS A 65 -6.31 -16.69 0.96
CA HIS A 65 -7.29 -17.39 1.81
C HIS A 65 -7.17 -17.02 3.29
N ARG A 66 -5.97 -16.68 3.80
CA ARG A 66 -5.81 -16.14 5.16
C ARG A 66 -6.40 -14.73 5.26
N VAL A 67 -6.25 -13.92 4.22
CA VAL A 67 -6.90 -12.60 4.13
C VAL A 67 -8.42 -12.75 4.10
N VAL A 68 -8.97 -13.70 3.33
CA VAL A 68 -10.40 -14.01 3.34
C VAL A 68 -10.87 -14.37 4.77
N ALA A 69 -10.13 -15.23 5.47
CA ALA A 69 -10.44 -15.57 6.86
C ALA A 69 -10.40 -14.34 7.78
N MET A 70 -9.38 -13.48 7.66
CA MET A 70 -9.29 -12.22 8.43
C MET A 70 -10.51 -11.33 8.21
N VAL A 71 -10.96 -11.15 6.97
CA VAL A 71 -12.16 -10.36 6.65
C VAL A 71 -13.42 -10.99 7.24
N LEU A 72 -13.59 -12.32 7.14
CA LEU A 72 -14.73 -13.03 7.72
C LEU A 72 -14.75 -12.94 9.24
N ASP A 73 -13.59 -13.10 9.89
CA ASP A 73 -13.42 -13.02 11.35
C ASP A 73 -13.70 -11.61 11.88
N SER A 74 -13.45 -10.56 11.08
CA SER A 74 -13.82 -9.18 11.45
C SER A 74 -15.33 -8.99 11.57
N GLY A 75 -16.12 -9.82 10.88
CA GLY A 75 -17.57 -9.69 10.78
C GLY A 75 -18.02 -8.45 10.00
N ARG A 76 -17.13 -7.79 9.25
CA ARG A 76 -17.42 -6.59 8.47
C ARG A 76 -17.76 -6.94 7.02
N HIS A 77 -18.55 -6.09 6.39
CA HIS A 77 -18.83 -6.16 4.97
C HIS A 77 -17.67 -5.50 4.20
N LEU A 78 -16.94 -6.27 3.41
CA LEU A 78 -15.86 -5.73 2.58
C LEU A 78 -16.48 -4.96 1.40
N THR A 79 -16.29 -3.64 1.37
CA THR A 79 -16.84 -2.77 0.32
C THR A 79 -15.83 -2.45 -0.77
N THR A 80 -14.55 -2.35 -0.40
CA THR A 80 -13.51 -1.89 -1.31
C THR A 80 -12.20 -2.65 -1.05
N VAL A 81 -11.52 -2.99 -2.13
CA VAL A 81 -10.12 -3.46 -2.12
C VAL A 81 -9.30 -2.42 -2.88
N PHE A 82 -8.28 -1.86 -2.24
CA PHE A 82 -7.39 -0.88 -2.85
C PHE A 82 -6.03 -1.50 -3.12
N VAL A 83 -5.50 -1.30 -4.34
CA VAL A 83 -4.15 -1.73 -4.76
C VAL A 83 -3.25 -0.50 -4.85
N THR A 84 -2.13 -0.52 -4.13
CA THR A 84 -1.25 0.64 -3.99
C THR A 84 -0.37 0.88 -5.20
N HIS A 85 0.14 -0.16 -5.85
CA HIS A 85 1.07 -0.05 -6.98
C HIS A 85 1.12 -1.34 -7.82
N ASP A 86 1.96 -1.36 -8.84
CA ASP A 86 2.02 -2.40 -9.86
C ASP A 86 3.04 -3.53 -9.53
N HIS A 87 3.32 -3.87 -8.27
CA HIS A 87 4.07 -5.10 -7.98
C HIS A 87 3.15 -6.27 -7.68
N PRO A 88 3.45 -7.48 -8.21
CA PRO A 88 2.47 -8.59 -8.22
C PRO A 88 2.14 -9.12 -6.83
N ASP A 89 3.01 -8.96 -5.87
CA ASP A 89 2.79 -9.38 -4.49
C ASP A 89 1.87 -8.45 -3.67
N HIS A 90 1.30 -7.45 -4.36
CA HIS A 90 0.28 -6.53 -3.85
C HIS A 90 -1.09 -6.65 -4.57
N TYR A 91 -1.20 -7.55 -5.60
CA TYR A 91 -2.49 -7.70 -6.29
C TYR A 91 -2.73 -9.07 -6.97
N PHE A 92 -1.72 -9.94 -7.12
CA PHE A 92 -1.87 -11.16 -7.92
C PHE A 92 -3.02 -12.07 -7.46
N SER A 93 -3.24 -12.20 -6.16
CA SER A 93 -4.30 -13.06 -5.63
C SER A 93 -5.63 -12.33 -5.39
N MET A 94 -5.87 -11.20 -6.07
CA MET A 94 -7.15 -10.49 -5.94
C MET A 94 -8.34 -11.29 -6.50
N ASP A 95 -8.11 -12.28 -7.37
CA ASP A 95 -9.14 -13.20 -7.85
C ASP A 95 -9.77 -14.01 -6.71
N VAL A 96 -8.98 -14.46 -5.73
CA VAL A 96 -9.48 -15.15 -4.53
C VAL A 96 -10.35 -14.23 -3.67
N ILE A 97 -9.94 -12.96 -3.54
CA ILE A 97 -10.71 -11.96 -2.79
C ILE A 97 -12.02 -11.63 -3.51
N ALA A 98 -11.97 -11.46 -4.85
CA ALA A 98 -13.16 -11.19 -5.67
C ALA A 98 -14.17 -12.35 -5.64
N GLU A 99 -13.70 -13.60 -5.61
CA GLU A 99 -14.55 -14.79 -5.50
C GLU A 99 -15.24 -14.85 -4.13
N ALA A 100 -14.51 -14.54 -3.05
CA ALA A 100 -15.04 -14.57 -1.69
C ALA A 100 -15.98 -13.39 -1.39
N PHE A 101 -15.72 -12.23 -1.98
CA PHE A 101 -16.46 -10.97 -1.73
C PHE A 101 -16.86 -10.30 -3.05
N PRO A 102 -17.84 -10.87 -3.80
CA PRO A 102 -18.17 -10.41 -5.15
C PRO A 102 -18.77 -9.00 -5.22
N ASP A 103 -19.26 -8.47 -4.10
CA ASP A 103 -19.81 -7.12 -4.00
C ASP A 103 -18.72 -6.06 -3.74
N ALA A 104 -17.50 -6.47 -3.39
CA ALA A 104 -16.41 -5.56 -3.14
C ALA A 104 -15.85 -4.97 -4.46
N GLN A 105 -15.63 -3.66 -4.48
CA GLN A 105 -15.00 -2.99 -5.61
C GLN A 105 -13.47 -3.09 -5.48
N ILE A 106 -12.81 -3.71 -6.45
CA ILE A 106 -11.33 -3.74 -6.49
C ILE A 106 -10.85 -2.57 -7.34
N VAL A 107 -10.15 -1.63 -6.73
CA VAL A 107 -9.77 -0.35 -7.34
C VAL A 107 -8.30 0.00 -7.10
N ALA A 108 -7.74 0.81 -8.01
CA ALA A 108 -6.44 1.45 -7.85
C ALA A 108 -6.45 2.85 -8.48
N HIS A 109 -5.42 3.64 -8.21
CA HIS A 109 -5.23 4.90 -8.93
C HIS A 109 -5.15 4.64 -10.44
N PRO A 110 -5.75 5.47 -11.31
CA PRO A 110 -5.83 5.21 -12.77
C PRO A 110 -4.49 4.89 -13.44
N ILE A 111 -3.40 5.54 -13.01
CA ILE A 111 -2.07 5.27 -13.57
C ILE A 111 -1.54 3.89 -13.16
N VAL A 112 -1.82 3.46 -11.92
CA VAL A 112 -1.48 2.10 -11.43
C VAL A 112 -2.23 1.05 -12.24
N VAL A 113 -3.52 1.27 -12.53
CA VAL A 113 -4.30 0.39 -13.41
C VAL A 113 -3.66 0.27 -14.79
N ALA A 114 -3.22 1.39 -15.37
CA ALA A 114 -2.56 1.40 -16.67
C ALA A 114 -1.21 0.66 -16.65
N ASP A 115 -0.45 0.82 -15.57
CA ASP A 115 0.83 0.11 -15.38
C ASP A 115 0.59 -1.40 -15.26
N ILE A 116 -0.36 -1.83 -14.43
CA ILE A 116 -0.73 -3.24 -14.29
C ILE A 116 -1.15 -3.85 -15.64
N TRP A 117 -2.02 -3.19 -16.40
CA TRP A 117 -2.42 -3.71 -17.72
C TRP A 117 -1.24 -3.86 -18.69
N ARG A 118 -0.27 -2.97 -18.63
CA ARG A 118 0.92 -3.01 -19.47
C ARG A 118 1.87 -4.15 -19.08
N SER A 119 2.09 -4.33 -17.78
CA SER A 119 3.09 -5.26 -17.22
C SER A 119 2.56 -6.68 -17.02
N LEU A 120 1.25 -6.85 -16.81
CA LEU A 120 0.61 -8.11 -16.39
C LEU A 120 1.02 -9.34 -17.22
N PRO A 121 1.08 -9.28 -18.57
CA PRO A 121 1.49 -10.46 -19.35
C PRO A 121 2.92 -10.93 -19.03
N LEU A 122 3.84 -9.99 -18.80
CA LEU A 122 5.24 -10.28 -18.46
C LEU A 122 5.35 -10.80 -17.03
N LYS A 123 4.63 -10.23 -16.09
CA LYS A 123 4.56 -10.66 -14.69
C LYS A 123 4.00 -12.07 -14.56
N VAL A 124 2.90 -12.36 -15.23
CA VAL A 124 2.33 -13.71 -15.27
C VAL A 124 3.34 -14.71 -15.84
N LYS A 125 3.99 -14.38 -16.98
CA LYS A 125 5.02 -15.25 -17.57
C LYS A 125 6.19 -15.50 -16.63
N ARG A 126 6.63 -14.48 -15.89
CA ARG A 126 7.79 -14.56 -14.98
C ARG A 126 7.47 -15.35 -13.72
N TRP A 127 6.36 -15.05 -13.07
CA TRP A 127 6.07 -15.51 -11.73
C TRP A 127 5.25 -16.80 -11.67
N SER A 128 4.40 -17.10 -12.68
CA SER A 128 3.60 -18.32 -12.68
C SER A 128 4.41 -19.61 -12.55
N PRO A 129 5.60 -19.78 -13.17
CA PRO A 129 6.38 -21.00 -12.99
C PRO A 129 6.81 -21.22 -11.53
N MET A 130 7.14 -20.16 -10.80
CA MET A 130 7.53 -20.23 -9.39
C MET A 130 6.31 -20.48 -8.49
N LEU A 131 5.21 -19.80 -8.75
CA LEU A 131 4.01 -19.87 -7.93
C LEU A 131 3.25 -21.20 -8.14
N GLY A 132 3.29 -21.76 -9.36
CA GLY A 132 2.56 -22.99 -9.69
C GLY A 132 1.06 -22.86 -9.38
N PRO A 133 0.45 -23.88 -8.70
CA PRO A 133 -0.97 -23.84 -8.34
C PRO A 133 -1.31 -22.75 -7.28
N ASN A 134 -0.30 -22.17 -6.63
CA ASN A 134 -0.47 -21.10 -5.64
C ASN A 134 -0.53 -19.68 -6.27
N GLY A 135 -0.30 -19.59 -7.59
CA GLY A 135 -0.46 -18.34 -8.35
C GLY A 135 -1.91 -18.06 -8.74
N PRO A 136 -2.20 -16.87 -9.31
CA PRO A 136 -3.55 -16.48 -9.70
C PRO A 136 -4.15 -17.42 -10.73
N ALA A 137 -5.45 -17.74 -10.60
CA ALA A 137 -6.18 -18.49 -11.60
C ALA A 137 -6.66 -17.57 -12.73
N HIS A 138 -7.02 -16.35 -12.39
CA HIS A 138 -7.56 -15.34 -13.30
C HIS A 138 -6.84 -14.00 -13.11
N PRO A 139 -5.56 -13.89 -13.59
CA PRO A 139 -4.83 -12.64 -13.50
C PRO A 139 -5.60 -11.50 -14.16
N SER A 140 -5.78 -10.40 -13.45
CA SER A 140 -6.54 -9.24 -13.91
C SER A 140 -5.95 -7.95 -13.32
N ALA A 141 -6.51 -6.81 -13.71
CA ALA A 141 -6.20 -5.52 -13.13
C ALA A 141 -7.42 -4.96 -12.38
N PRO A 142 -7.21 -4.13 -11.35
CA PRO A 142 -8.29 -3.43 -10.67
C PRO A 142 -9.00 -2.43 -11.59
N ALA A 143 -10.19 -1.97 -11.19
CA ALA A 143 -10.85 -0.84 -11.84
C ALA A 143 -10.17 0.49 -11.45
N ALA A 144 -10.30 1.52 -12.29
CA ALA A 144 -9.79 2.84 -11.97
C ALA A 144 -10.65 3.52 -10.89
N LEU A 145 -10.02 3.94 -9.80
CA LEU A 145 -10.66 4.75 -8.77
C LEU A 145 -11.07 6.12 -9.35
N THR A 146 -12.28 6.57 -9.04
CA THR A 146 -12.72 7.92 -9.38
C THR A 146 -12.36 8.88 -8.23
N GLY A 147 -11.55 9.89 -8.53
CA GLY A 147 -11.02 10.81 -7.52
C GLY A 147 -9.84 10.22 -6.73
N ASP A 148 -9.61 10.76 -5.54
CA ASP A 148 -8.46 10.46 -4.68
C ASP A 148 -8.87 10.02 -3.26
N THR A 149 -10.14 9.66 -3.08
CA THR A 149 -10.69 9.39 -1.75
C THR A 149 -11.61 8.18 -1.77
N ILE A 150 -11.39 7.25 -0.85
CA ILE A 150 -12.29 6.15 -0.55
C ILE A 150 -13.05 6.52 0.72
N MET A 151 -14.38 6.42 0.68
CA MET A 151 -15.21 6.71 1.85
C MET A 151 -15.53 5.44 2.62
N LEU A 152 -15.29 5.44 3.93
CA LEU A 152 -15.66 4.36 4.85
C LEU A 152 -16.44 4.96 6.03
N GLU A 153 -17.75 4.77 6.05
CA GLU A 153 -18.67 5.23 7.13
C GLU A 153 -18.45 6.69 7.55
N GLY A 154 -18.28 7.59 6.55
CA GLY A 154 -18.05 9.02 6.77
C GLY A 154 -16.59 9.41 7.00
N HIS A 155 -15.68 8.45 7.11
CA HIS A 155 -14.23 8.69 7.12
C HIS A 155 -13.70 8.80 5.69
N ALA A 156 -12.86 9.79 5.45
CA ALA A 156 -12.16 9.96 4.17
C ALA A 156 -10.78 9.27 4.23
N LEU A 157 -10.61 8.20 3.49
CA LEU A 157 -9.35 7.52 3.28
C LEU A 157 -8.73 8.12 2.01
N LYS A 158 -7.65 8.87 2.16
CA LYS A 158 -7.05 9.64 1.06
C LYS A 158 -5.96 8.86 0.35
N VAL A 159 -6.07 8.73 -0.96
CA VAL A 159 -5.01 8.18 -1.80
C VAL A 159 -3.96 9.27 -2.02
N LEU A 160 -2.74 9.00 -1.57
CA LEU A 160 -1.57 9.86 -1.75
C LEU A 160 -0.74 9.35 -2.93
N GLY A 161 -0.29 10.25 -3.78
CA GLY A 161 0.48 9.89 -4.96
C GLY A 161 -0.30 10.13 -6.28
N PRO A 162 0.18 9.62 -7.42
CA PRO A 162 1.36 8.75 -7.54
C PRO A 162 2.67 9.47 -7.17
N MET A 163 3.60 8.72 -6.60
CA MET A 163 4.91 9.20 -6.20
C MET A 163 5.97 8.10 -6.34
N GLN A 164 7.22 8.46 -6.35
CA GLN A 164 8.31 7.50 -6.43
C GLN A 164 8.42 6.70 -5.13
N GLY A 165 8.29 5.40 -5.23
CA GLY A 165 8.62 4.39 -4.26
C GLY A 165 9.59 3.39 -4.88
N ASP A 166 9.42 2.12 -4.60
CA ASP A 166 10.08 1.04 -5.33
C ASP A 166 9.46 0.81 -6.72
N HIS A 167 8.32 1.42 -6.99
CA HIS A 167 7.72 1.63 -8.30
C HIS A 167 7.54 3.13 -8.55
N VAL A 168 7.65 3.56 -9.83
CA VAL A 168 7.58 4.99 -10.22
C VAL A 168 6.23 5.63 -9.93
N HIS A 169 5.17 4.87 -9.95
CA HIS A 169 3.80 5.32 -9.69
C HIS A 169 3.19 4.68 -8.44
N ALA A 170 3.98 4.54 -7.38
CA ALA A 170 3.46 4.03 -6.11
C ALA A 170 2.47 5.02 -5.49
N THR A 171 1.45 4.47 -4.81
CA THR A 171 0.47 5.23 -4.04
C THR A 171 0.39 4.68 -2.62
N ALA A 172 -0.13 5.49 -1.70
CA ALA A 172 -0.40 5.10 -0.32
C ALA A 172 -1.81 5.50 0.08
N LEU A 173 -2.36 4.86 1.12
CA LEU A 173 -3.64 5.25 1.69
C LEU A 173 -3.43 5.92 3.05
N TRP A 174 -3.85 7.18 3.17
CA TRP A 174 -3.80 7.96 4.40
C TRP A 174 -5.17 8.05 5.06
N VAL A 175 -5.26 7.71 6.33
CA VAL A 175 -6.47 7.77 7.16
C VAL A 175 -6.30 8.84 8.23
N PRO A 176 -6.69 10.11 7.95
CA PRO A 176 -6.41 11.25 8.82
C PRO A 176 -6.99 11.11 10.23
N ASP A 177 -8.20 10.55 10.33
CA ASP A 177 -8.96 10.49 11.59
C ASP A 177 -8.27 9.63 12.66
N ILE A 178 -7.43 8.68 12.25
CA ILE A 178 -6.65 7.81 13.14
C ILE A 178 -5.14 7.90 12.88
N LYS A 179 -4.70 8.87 12.07
CA LYS A 179 -3.31 9.08 11.66
C LYS A 179 -2.61 7.79 11.21
N ALA A 180 -3.32 6.96 10.45
CA ALA A 180 -2.79 5.72 9.90
C ALA A 180 -2.36 5.90 8.44
N LEU A 181 -1.17 5.43 8.11
CA LEU A 181 -0.61 5.39 6.77
C LEU A 181 -0.41 3.93 6.34
N ILE A 182 -1.12 3.51 5.30
CA ILE A 182 -0.88 2.24 4.62
C ILE A 182 -0.03 2.57 3.41
N ALA A 183 1.26 2.28 3.52
CA ALA A 183 2.26 2.92 2.67
C ALA A 183 2.58 2.16 1.38
N GLY A 184 2.14 0.89 1.24
CA GLY A 184 2.67 0.04 0.17
C GLY A 184 4.20 0.05 0.19
N ASP A 185 4.81 -0.19 -0.95
CA ASP A 185 6.27 -0.30 -1.08
C ASP A 185 7.01 1.05 -1.14
N LEU A 186 6.32 2.11 -0.75
CA LEU A 186 6.99 3.36 -0.36
C LEU A 186 7.76 3.20 0.96
N VAL A 187 7.34 2.28 1.83
CA VAL A 187 7.97 2.03 3.13
C VAL A 187 8.32 0.54 3.30
N TYR A 188 9.56 0.29 3.64
CA TYR A 188 10.08 -1.01 4.08
C TYR A 188 10.48 -0.95 5.55
N ASN A 189 10.37 -2.05 6.28
CA ASN A 189 10.83 -2.09 7.68
C ASN A 189 11.69 -3.32 7.95
N GLN A 190 13.02 -3.13 8.10
CA GLN A 190 14.02 -4.17 8.30
C GLN A 190 14.00 -5.25 7.20
N MET A 191 13.72 -4.84 5.98
CA MET A 191 13.94 -5.60 4.75
C MET A 191 14.78 -4.77 3.79
N TYR A 192 15.61 -5.41 2.96
CA TYR A 192 16.36 -4.67 1.94
C TYR A 192 15.39 -4.03 0.94
N LEU A 193 15.66 -2.79 0.55
CA LEU A 193 14.80 -2.08 -0.40
C LEU A 193 15.04 -2.60 -1.82
N TRP A 194 13.97 -2.64 -2.61
CA TRP A 194 14.04 -2.99 -4.01
C TRP A 194 14.53 -1.80 -4.84
N PHE A 195 15.75 -1.90 -5.38
CA PHE A 195 16.32 -0.92 -6.28
C PHE A 195 16.59 -1.48 -7.69
N GLY A 196 16.09 -2.67 -7.99
CA GLY A 196 16.30 -3.32 -9.29
C GLY A 196 15.76 -2.54 -10.49
N GLU A 197 14.81 -1.64 -10.28
CA GLU A 197 14.19 -0.80 -11.32
C GLU A 197 14.76 0.62 -11.36
N HIS A 198 15.62 0.99 -10.40
CA HIS A 198 15.94 2.38 -10.12
C HIS A 198 17.35 2.79 -10.46
N GLY A 199 17.47 4.07 -10.84
CA GLY A 199 18.73 4.78 -10.86
C GLY A 199 18.86 5.76 -9.69
N PRO A 200 20.00 6.47 -9.61
CA PRO A 200 20.26 7.40 -8.51
C PRO A 200 19.21 8.52 -8.37
N GLN A 201 18.61 8.96 -9.48
CA GLN A 201 17.58 10.01 -9.47
C GLN A 201 16.25 9.51 -8.89
N ASP A 202 15.89 8.26 -9.21
CA ASP A 202 14.68 7.61 -8.74
C ASP A 202 14.78 7.38 -7.23
N ILE A 203 15.92 6.88 -6.75
CA ILE A 203 16.22 6.68 -5.32
C ILE A 203 16.15 8.02 -4.54
N ALA A 204 16.69 9.11 -5.11
CA ALA A 204 16.60 10.44 -4.50
C ALA A 204 15.16 11.00 -4.50
N ALA A 205 14.35 10.65 -5.50
CA ALA A 205 12.94 11.02 -5.55
C ALA A 205 12.14 10.24 -4.50
N TRP A 206 12.48 8.97 -4.25
CA TRP A 206 11.87 8.16 -3.21
C TRP A 206 12.07 8.75 -1.80
N ASP A 207 13.27 9.25 -1.46
CA ASP A 207 13.47 9.95 -0.18
C ASP A 207 12.55 11.16 -0.01
N LYS A 208 12.26 11.89 -1.09
CA LYS A 208 11.30 13.02 -1.05
C LYS A 208 9.87 12.55 -0.75
N SER A 209 9.47 11.39 -1.28
CA SER A 209 8.16 10.78 -0.96
C SER A 209 8.09 10.42 0.52
N LEU A 210 9.14 9.81 1.07
CA LEU A 210 9.23 9.48 2.49
C LEU A 210 9.21 10.71 3.40
N ALA A 211 9.84 11.82 2.97
CA ALA A 211 9.79 13.08 3.72
C ALA A 211 8.37 13.65 3.82
N GLN A 212 7.54 13.47 2.77
CA GLN A 212 6.11 13.86 2.82
C GLN A 212 5.37 13.03 3.88
N PHE A 213 5.66 11.73 3.99
CA PHE A 213 5.05 10.87 5.00
C PHE A 213 5.45 11.24 6.43
N GLU A 214 6.73 11.58 6.67
CA GLU A 214 7.15 12.10 7.98
C GLU A 214 6.42 13.39 8.37
N ALA A 215 6.15 14.26 7.40
CA ALA A 215 5.42 15.52 7.64
C ALA A 215 3.96 15.30 8.08
N LEU A 216 3.33 14.17 7.70
CA LEU A 216 2.00 13.78 8.16
C LEU A 216 1.98 13.38 9.64
N LYS A 217 3.12 13.05 10.22
CA LYS A 217 3.28 12.56 11.61
C LYS A 217 2.34 11.37 11.91
N PRO A 218 2.41 10.29 11.12
CA PRO A 218 1.54 9.14 11.31
C PRO A 218 1.82 8.47 12.66
N GLU A 219 0.76 8.01 13.32
CA GLU A 219 0.85 7.21 14.55
C GLU A 219 0.92 5.71 14.25
N LEU A 220 0.29 5.29 13.14
CA LEU A 220 0.36 3.94 12.61
C LEU A 220 0.92 4.00 11.19
N VAL A 221 1.90 3.15 10.88
CA VAL A 221 2.48 3.01 9.53
C VAL A 221 2.55 1.53 9.18
N VAL A 222 1.78 1.14 8.18
CA VAL A 222 1.87 -0.20 7.58
C VAL A 222 2.81 -0.10 6.39
N ALA A 223 4.00 -0.67 6.52
CA ALA A 223 4.95 -0.80 5.42
C ALA A 223 4.44 -1.80 4.39
N GLY A 224 4.83 -1.70 3.12
CA GLY A 224 4.54 -2.73 2.12
C GLY A 224 5.21 -4.04 2.51
N HIS A 225 6.48 -3.98 2.89
CA HIS A 225 7.24 -5.12 3.40
C HIS A 225 7.82 -4.86 4.78
N ALA A 226 7.73 -5.84 5.67
CA ALA A 226 8.35 -5.74 6.98
C ALA A 226 8.80 -7.09 7.52
N LYS A 227 9.96 -7.09 8.19
CA LYS A 227 10.41 -8.27 8.94
C LYS A 227 9.35 -8.67 9.98
N PRO A 228 9.03 -9.98 10.10
CA PRO A 228 8.06 -10.45 11.08
C PRO A 228 8.39 -10.02 12.52
N GLY A 229 7.36 -9.68 13.30
CA GLY A 229 7.48 -9.32 14.72
C GLY A 229 7.76 -7.84 14.98
N LEU A 230 7.88 -6.99 13.95
CA LEU A 230 8.07 -5.56 14.12
C LEU A 230 6.73 -4.83 14.30
N PRO A 231 6.70 -3.69 15.02
CA PRO A 231 5.51 -2.85 15.13
C PRO A 231 5.20 -2.15 13.81
N ASN A 232 3.92 -1.76 13.65
CA ASN A 232 3.46 -0.93 12.54
C ASN A 232 3.50 0.55 12.97
N ASP A 233 4.69 1.14 12.97
CA ASP A 233 4.93 2.53 13.38
C ASP A 233 5.91 3.26 12.43
N ALA A 234 6.24 4.50 12.74
CA ALA A 234 7.12 5.33 11.93
C ALA A 234 8.58 4.80 11.81
N SER A 235 8.96 3.73 12.52
CA SER A 235 10.29 3.12 12.42
C SER A 235 10.58 2.59 11.00
N GLY A 236 9.55 2.18 10.26
CA GLY A 236 9.67 1.78 8.85
C GLY A 236 10.10 2.95 7.97
N ILE A 237 9.50 4.13 8.13
CA ILE A 237 9.90 5.34 7.39
C ILE A 237 11.36 5.69 7.72
N ALA A 238 11.71 5.71 9.00
CA ALA A 238 13.06 6.01 9.44
C ALA A 238 14.10 4.98 8.92
N PHE A 239 13.73 3.69 8.86
CA PHE A 239 14.58 2.65 8.28
C PHE A 239 14.79 2.87 6.79
N SER A 240 13.72 3.05 6.01
CA SER A 240 13.78 3.27 4.56
C SER A 240 14.64 4.48 4.21
N ARG A 241 14.45 5.61 4.91
CA ARG A 241 15.27 6.81 4.71
C ARG A 241 16.74 6.59 5.03
N ARG A 242 17.07 5.90 6.13
CA ARG A 242 18.47 5.57 6.44
C ARG A 242 19.10 4.67 5.38
N TYR A 243 18.33 3.71 4.85
CA TYR A 243 18.81 2.80 3.81
C TYR A 243 19.10 3.58 2.52
N ILE A 244 18.16 4.41 2.06
CA ILE A 244 18.30 5.27 0.89
C ILE A 244 19.50 6.22 1.04
N ALA A 245 19.65 6.86 2.17
CA ALA A 245 20.75 7.78 2.43
C ALA A 245 22.13 7.09 2.43
N ALA A 246 22.23 5.85 2.88
CA ALA A 246 23.48 5.09 2.91
C ALA A 246 23.85 4.52 1.53
N TRP A 247 22.87 4.19 0.70
CA TRP A 247 23.06 3.45 -0.56
C TRP A 247 24.07 4.05 -1.53
N PRO A 248 24.05 5.36 -1.87
CA PRO A 248 25.01 5.94 -2.80
C PRO A 248 26.47 5.79 -2.34
N GLY A 249 26.72 5.98 -1.03
CA GLY A 249 28.03 5.83 -0.45
C GLY A 249 28.52 4.38 -0.47
N LEU A 250 27.63 3.41 -0.21
CA LEU A 250 27.94 1.98 -0.30
C LEU A 250 28.25 1.56 -1.75
N VAL A 251 27.47 2.02 -2.71
CA VAL A 251 27.71 1.77 -4.15
C VAL A 251 29.08 2.34 -4.59
N ALA A 252 29.38 3.58 -4.19
CA ALA A 252 30.64 4.22 -4.56
C ALA A 252 31.86 3.54 -3.95
N ALA A 253 31.72 2.97 -2.74
CA ALA A 253 32.81 2.30 -2.03
C ALA A 253 33.03 0.84 -2.47
N SER A 254 32.13 0.27 -3.29
CA SER A 254 32.16 -1.14 -3.68
C SER A 254 32.84 -1.33 -5.02
N SER A 255 33.62 -2.42 -5.16
CA SER A 255 34.25 -2.82 -6.42
C SER A 255 33.26 -3.44 -7.42
N ASP A 256 32.32 -4.24 -6.93
CA ASP A 256 31.36 -5.02 -7.70
C ASP A 256 30.06 -5.25 -6.87
N SER A 257 29.10 -6.02 -7.40
CA SER A 257 27.83 -6.30 -6.72
C SER A 257 28.02 -7.08 -5.43
N LYS A 258 28.94 -8.06 -5.39
CA LYS A 258 29.18 -8.90 -4.22
C LYS A 258 29.82 -8.12 -3.08
N ASP A 259 30.74 -7.20 -3.38
CA ASP A 259 31.31 -6.28 -2.38
C ASP A 259 30.21 -5.31 -1.88
N LEU A 260 29.33 -4.84 -2.77
CA LEU A 260 28.19 -4.02 -2.38
C LEU A 260 27.27 -4.77 -1.43
N GLU A 261 26.86 -5.99 -1.77
CA GLU A 261 26.04 -6.82 -0.90
C GLU A 261 26.66 -7.01 0.49
N ALA A 262 27.96 -7.34 0.55
CA ALA A 262 28.65 -7.53 1.81
C ALA A 262 28.64 -6.26 2.67
N ARG A 263 28.83 -5.08 2.06
CA ARG A 263 28.79 -3.79 2.74
C ARG A 263 27.38 -3.44 3.22
N VAL A 264 26.35 -3.69 2.41
CA VAL A 264 24.96 -3.46 2.77
C VAL A 264 24.56 -4.36 3.95
N ARG A 265 24.88 -5.66 3.89
CA ARG A 265 24.62 -6.60 4.99
C ARG A 265 25.32 -6.18 6.28
N LYS A 266 26.52 -5.64 6.18
CA LYS A 266 27.26 -5.09 7.34
C LYS A 266 26.62 -3.81 7.90
N ALA A 267 26.11 -2.93 7.02
CA ALA A 267 25.48 -1.67 7.42
C ALA A 267 24.07 -1.89 8.01
N PHE A 268 23.35 -2.91 7.52
CA PHE A 268 21.99 -3.23 7.90
C PHE A 268 21.83 -4.71 8.34
N PRO A 269 22.53 -5.13 9.41
CA PRO A 269 22.64 -6.55 9.78
C PRO A 269 21.32 -7.16 10.30
N ALA A 270 20.35 -6.34 10.67
CA ALA A 270 19.04 -6.78 11.13
C ALA A 270 18.02 -6.96 9.98
N ALA A 271 18.34 -6.39 8.80
CA ALA A 271 17.46 -6.51 7.63
C ALA A 271 17.49 -7.93 7.06
N ILE A 272 16.33 -8.34 6.52
CA ILE A 272 16.17 -9.64 5.87
C ILE A 272 15.91 -9.45 4.37
N ASP A 273 16.06 -10.53 3.63
CA ASP A 273 15.76 -10.61 2.20
C ASP A 273 14.64 -11.63 1.93
N VAL A 274 14.23 -11.74 0.69
CA VAL A 274 13.28 -12.71 0.19
C VAL A 274 13.92 -13.56 -0.91
N LEU A 275 13.36 -14.73 -1.19
CA LEU A 275 13.79 -15.61 -2.31
C LEU A 275 15.33 -15.75 -2.41
N ASP A 276 15.98 -16.06 -1.29
CA ASP A 276 17.43 -16.31 -1.20
C ASP A 276 18.31 -15.13 -1.65
N GLY A 277 17.85 -13.89 -1.44
CA GLY A 277 18.63 -12.69 -1.73
C GLY A 277 18.08 -11.83 -2.87
N PHE A 278 16.86 -12.09 -3.31
CA PHE A 278 16.27 -11.46 -4.50
C PHE A 278 16.36 -9.92 -4.49
N LEU A 279 16.02 -9.28 -3.37
CA LEU A 279 16.02 -7.82 -3.32
C LEU A 279 17.43 -7.24 -3.41
N LEU A 280 18.35 -7.73 -2.55
CA LEU A 280 19.68 -7.15 -2.44
C LEU A 280 20.59 -7.54 -3.61
N VAL A 281 20.55 -8.80 -4.07
CA VAL A 281 21.40 -9.27 -5.18
C VAL A 281 21.06 -8.49 -6.45
N ASN A 282 19.79 -8.50 -6.87
CA ASN A 282 19.39 -7.81 -8.10
C ASN A 282 19.60 -6.29 -8.01
N SER A 283 19.31 -5.67 -6.87
CA SER A 283 19.59 -4.24 -6.66
C SER A 283 21.07 -3.91 -6.76
N SER A 284 21.94 -4.79 -6.23
CA SER A 284 23.39 -4.61 -6.28
C SER A 284 23.96 -4.77 -7.70
N GLU A 285 23.50 -5.80 -8.42
CA GLU A 285 23.91 -6.05 -9.80
C GLU A 285 23.50 -4.89 -10.75
N VAL A 286 22.27 -4.39 -10.59
CA VAL A 286 21.80 -3.20 -11.33
C VAL A 286 22.64 -1.97 -10.98
N ALA A 287 22.89 -1.72 -9.69
CA ALA A 287 23.67 -0.57 -9.25
C ALA A 287 25.12 -0.58 -9.74
N LYS A 288 25.69 -1.78 -9.97
CA LYS A 288 27.05 -1.97 -10.48
C LYS A 288 27.10 -2.13 -12.02
N GLY A 289 25.94 -2.11 -12.70
CA GLY A 289 25.86 -2.28 -14.16
C GLY A 289 26.13 -3.69 -14.64
N GLU A 290 26.05 -4.68 -13.77
CA GLU A 290 26.25 -6.11 -14.06
C GLU A 290 25.00 -6.76 -14.67
N GLN A 291 23.84 -6.15 -14.44
CA GLN A 291 22.60 -6.45 -15.17
C GLN A 291 21.83 -5.16 -15.52
N PRO A 292 20.97 -5.20 -16.56
CA PRO A 292 20.10 -4.07 -16.86
C PRO A 292 19.06 -3.88 -15.75
N ARG A 293 18.51 -2.67 -15.66
CA ARG A 293 17.36 -2.43 -14.79
C ARG A 293 16.21 -3.35 -15.18
N TRP A 294 15.51 -3.82 -14.17
CA TRP A 294 14.28 -4.55 -14.38
C TRP A 294 13.26 -3.62 -15.04
N THR A 295 12.63 -4.11 -16.07
CA THR A 295 11.52 -3.45 -16.77
C THR A 295 10.40 -4.44 -16.89
N GLU A 296 9.22 -4.01 -16.58
CA GLU A 296 8.02 -4.81 -16.67
C GLU A 296 7.01 -4.23 -17.67
#